data_b372c2ae1ad6b2353c7865f97485a75f
#
_entry.id   b372c2ae1ad6b2353c7865f97485a75f
#
_cell.length_a   1.000
_cell.length_b   1.000
_cell.length_c   1.000
_cell.angle_alpha   90.00
_cell.angle_beta   90.00
_cell.angle_gamma   90.00
#
_symmetry.space_group_name_H-M   'P 1'
#
loop_
_entity.id
_entity.type
_entity.pdbx_description
1 polymer ?
#
loop_
_entity_poly.entity_id
_entity_poly.type
_entity_poly.pdbx_seq_one_letter_code
_entity_poly.pdbx_strand_id
1 'polypeptide(L)'
;MPAITVDDILVLPRVPEPDVTRAERKVTSVTTAPSGYEGEGFPVRRAFAGVDLVRLDPFVHMDQMGEVDYAPGEPKGTPWHPHRGFETVTYMLDGIFRHPRTPTAAAG
;
A
#
# COMPACT_ATOMS: atom_id res chain seq x y z
N MET A 1 3.86 -3.72 16.98
CA MET A 1 3.99 -5.06 16.36
C MET A 1 5.45 -5.30 16.02
N PRO A 2 6.02 -6.46 16.33
CA PRO A 2 7.36 -6.78 15.90
C PRO A 2 7.41 -6.81 14.36
N ALA A 3 8.51 -6.29 13.81
CA ALA A 3 8.74 -6.40 12.38
C ALA A 3 8.83 -7.87 11.98
N ILE A 4 8.10 -8.27 10.96
CA ILE A 4 8.26 -9.61 10.38
C ILE A 4 9.57 -9.58 9.59
N THR A 5 10.57 -10.28 10.09
CA THR A 5 11.82 -10.53 9.35
C THR A 5 11.65 -11.81 8.55
N VAL A 6 11.94 -11.73 7.27
CA VAL A 6 11.96 -12.88 6.37
C VAL A 6 13.43 -13.16 6.06
N ASP A 7 13.93 -14.32 6.46
CA ASP A 7 15.33 -14.72 6.24
C ASP A 7 15.62 -15.03 4.76
N ASP A 8 14.60 -15.48 4.03
CA ASP A 8 14.67 -15.72 2.59
C ASP A 8 13.44 -15.07 1.91
N ILE A 9 13.68 -14.07 1.10
CA ILE A 9 12.64 -13.35 0.35
C ILE A 9 11.92 -14.26 -0.68
N LEU A 10 12.56 -15.35 -1.09
CA LEU A 10 11.96 -16.30 -2.02
C LEU A 10 11.04 -17.30 -1.34
N VAL A 11 11.09 -17.38 -0.02
CA VAL A 11 10.26 -18.27 0.81
C VAL A 11 9.36 -17.43 1.71
N LEU A 12 8.36 -16.81 1.13
CA LEU A 12 7.37 -16.08 1.91
C LEU A 12 6.42 -17.06 2.60
N PRO A 13 6.08 -16.81 3.89
CA PRO A 13 5.07 -17.60 4.57
C PRO A 13 3.74 -17.48 3.79
N ARG A 14 3.15 -18.61 3.47
CA ARG A 14 1.83 -18.59 2.82
C ARG A 14 0.80 -18.12 3.83
N VAL A 15 -0.12 -17.30 3.35
CA VAL A 15 -1.34 -16.98 4.10
C VAL A 15 -2.09 -18.31 4.29
N PRO A 16 -2.47 -18.66 5.52
CA PRO A 16 -3.25 -19.88 5.75
C PRO A 16 -4.54 -19.83 4.95
N GLU A 17 -4.97 -20.99 4.45
CA GLU A 17 -6.26 -21.08 3.75
C GLU A 17 -7.39 -20.60 4.69
N PRO A 18 -8.37 -19.85 4.14
CA PRO A 18 -9.50 -19.39 4.93
C PRO A 18 -10.25 -20.59 5.54
N ASP A 19 -10.60 -20.46 6.80
CA ASP A 19 -11.46 -21.45 7.45
C ASP A 19 -12.85 -21.39 6.79
N VAL A 20 -13.19 -22.44 6.05
CA VAL A 20 -14.47 -22.55 5.32
C VAL A 20 -15.71 -22.55 6.24
N THR A 21 -15.51 -22.72 7.56
CA THR A 21 -16.59 -22.63 8.53
C THR A 21 -16.91 -21.19 8.94
N ARG A 22 -16.06 -20.23 8.61
CA ARG A 22 -16.30 -18.82 8.88
C ARG A 22 -17.29 -18.23 7.88
N ALA A 23 -18.18 -17.40 8.39
CA ALA A 23 -19.10 -16.66 7.54
C ALA A 23 -18.33 -15.75 6.57
N GLU A 24 -18.61 -15.89 5.29
CA GLU A 24 -18.05 -15.03 4.25
C GLU A 24 -18.54 -13.58 4.43
N ARG A 25 -17.64 -12.64 4.22
CA ARG A 25 -18.04 -11.23 4.15
C ARG A 25 -18.73 -10.97 2.82
N LYS A 26 -19.92 -10.43 2.88
CA LYS A 26 -20.66 -10.03 1.68
C LYS A 26 -20.05 -8.75 1.09
N VAL A 27 -19.98 -8.70 -0.24
CA VAL A 27 -19.69 -7.44 -0.95
C VAL A 27 -20.88 -6.52 -0.76
N THR A 28 -20.67 -5.34 -0.18
CA THR A 28 -21.73 -4.35 0.06
C THR A 28 -21.84 -3.32 -1.05
N SER A 29 -20.73 -2.99 -1.70
CA SER A 29 -20.68 -2.08 -2.84
C SER A 29 -19.44 -2.33 -3.69
N VAL A 30 -19.53 -1.95 -4.94
CA VAL A 30 -18.40 -1.94 -5.87
C VAL A 30 -18.32 -0.55 -6.49
N THR A 31 -17.13 0.04 -6.47
CA THR A 31 -16.86 1.35 -7.07
C THR A 31 -15.69 1.26 -8.02
N THR A 32 -15.67 2.13 -9.02
CA THR A 32 -14.50 2.27 -9.89
C THR A 32 -13.59 3.36 -9.33
N ALA A 33 -12.35 3.00 -9.01
CA ALA A 33 -11.37 3.95 -8.53
C ALA A 33 -11.02 4.98 -9.61
N PRO A 34 -11.19 6.28 -9.36
CA PRO A 34 -10.75 7.32 -10.30
C PRO A 34 -9.24 7.31 -10.45
N SER A 35 -8.78 7.60 -11.66
CA SER A 35 -7.37 7.78 -11.98
C SER A 35 -6.92 9.21 -11.70
N GLY A 36 -5.67 9.38 -11.28
CA GLY A 36 -5.04 10.66 -11.03
C GLY A 36 -3.53 10.54 -11.07
N TYR A 37 -2.86 11.60 -10.63
CA TYR A 37 -1.40 11.66 -10.51
C TYR A 37 -1.01 12.14 -9.13
N GLU A 38 0.11 11.62 -8.64
CA GLU A 38 0.71 12.00 -7.36
C GLU A 38 2.20 12.32 -7.50
N GLY A 39 2.74 12.98 -6.47
CA GLY A 39 4.15 13.31 -6.39
C GLY A 39 4.68 14.04 -7.62
N GLU A 40 5.72 13.50 -8.21
CA GLU A 40 6.35 14.05 -9.42
C GLU A 40 5.64 13.64 -10.71
N GLY A 41 4.41 13.13 -10.61
CA GLY A 41 3.56 12.79 -11.74
C GLY A 41 3.49 11.31 -12.05
N PHE A 42 3.58 10.42 -11.04
CA PHE A 42 3.28 9.01 -11.24
C PHE A 42 1.76 8.76 -11.17
N PRO A 43 1.23 7.83 -11.98
CA PRO A 43 -0.20 7.56 -11.99
C PRO A 43 -0.65 6.80 -10.75
N VAL A 44 -1.84 7.12 -10.28
CA VAL A 44 -2.50 6.43 -9.16
C VAL A 44 -3.96 6.18 -9.46
N ARG A 45 -4.53 5.16 -8.81
CA ARG A 45 -5.97 4.94 -8.71
C ARG A 45 -6.37 5.01 -7.25
N ARG A 46 -7.36 5.86 -6.93
CA ARG A 46 -7.80 6.13 -5.55
C ARG A 46 -8.99 5.26 -5.18
N ALA A 47 -8.72 4.13 -4.52
CA ALA A 47 -9.75 3.14 -4.23
C ALA A 47 -10.86 3.66 -3.30
N PHE A 48 -10.56 4.59 -2.40
CA PHE A 48 -11.53 5.08 -1.42
C PHE A 48 -12.18 6.43 -1.79
N ALA A 49 -11.93 6.93 -3.00
CA ALA A 49 -12.59 8.16 -3.44
C ALA A 49 -14.10 7.95 -3.55
N GLY A 50 -14.86 8.80 -2.85
CA GLY A 50 -16.32 8.72 -2.83
C GLY A 50 -16.91 7.58 -1.98
N VAL A 51 -16.10 6.88 -1.20
CA VAL A 51 -16.56 5.84 -0.27
C VAL A 51 -16.69 6.42 1.14
N ASP A 52 -17.72 5.99 1.87
CA ASP A 52 -17.89 6.35 3.27
C ASP A 52 -16.82 5.68 4.13
N LEU A 53 -15.89 6.48 4.65
CA LEU A 53 -14.76 6.00 5.44
C LEU A 53 -15.18 5.33 6.76
N VAL A 54 -16.34 5.64 7.30
CA VAL A 54 -16.86 4.97 8.51
C VAL A 54 -17.01 3.47 8.26
N ARG A 55 -17.36 3.09 7.05
CA ARG A 55 -17.50 1.68 6.63
C ARG A 55 -16.17 0.98 6.42
N LEU A 56 -15.10 1.74 6.26
CA LEU A 56 -13.76 1.23 5.96
C LEU A 56 -12.84 1.24 7.20
N ASP A 57 -13.34 1.71 8.35
CA ASP A 57 -12.54 1.76 9.58
C ASP A 57 -11.81 0.42 9.84
N PRO A 58 -10.52 0.41 10.12
CA PRO A 58 -9.64 1.55 10.41
C PRO A 58 -8.92 2.18 9.19
N PHE A 59 -9.28 1.79 7.98
CA PHE A 59 -8.59 2.27 6.78
C PHE A 59 -9.10 3.66 6.37
N VAL A 60 -8.17 4.58 6.12
CA VAL A 60 -8.50 5.97 5.76
C VAL A 60 -8.09 6.33 4.34
N HIS A 61 -7.17 5.57 3.76
CA HIS A 61 -6.63 5.84 2.44
C HIS A 61 -6.14 4.56 1.77
N MET A 62 -6.38 4.43 0.47
CA MET A 62 -5.84 3.35 -0.34
C MET A 62 -5.65 3.82 -1.77
N ASP A 63 -4.42 3.79 -2.22
CA ASP A 63 -4.06 4.08 -3.60
C ASP A 63 -3.35 2.88 -4.22
N GLN A 64 -3.69 2.58 -5.46
CA GLN A 64 -2.91 1.69 -6.31
C GLN A 64 -1.95 2.55 -7.14
N MET A 65 -0.66 2.27 -7.00
CA MET A 65 0.40 2.88 -7.80
C MET A 65 0.86 1.88 -8.85
N GLY A 66 1.44 2.38 -9.95
CA GLY A 66 2.03 1.55 -10.98
C GLY A 66 1.24 1.60 -12.28
N GLU A 67 1.16 0.46 -12.98
CA GLU A 67 0.70 0.34 -14.37
C GLU A 67 1.62 1.11 -15.35
N VAL A 68 2.89 1.30 -14.98
CA VAL A 68 3.90 1.98 -15.79
C VAL A 68 5.22 1.23 -15.72
N ASP A 69 5.78 0.95 -16.87
CA ASP A 69 7.16 0.52 -17.01
C ASP A 69 8.05 1.75 -17.20
N TYR A 70 9.03 1.90 -16.32
CA TYR A 70 10.01 2.97 -16.41
C TYR A 70 11.35 2.45 -16.91
N ALA A 71 11.95 3.19 -17.82
CA ALA A 71 13.35 2.98 -18.16
C ALA A 71 14.27 3.37 -16.99
N PRO A 72 15.51 2.88 -16.95
CA PRO A 72 16.47 3.29 -15.92
C PRO A 72 16.62 4.82 -15.82
N GLY A 73 16.47 5.35 -14.61
CA GLY A 73 16.54 6.78 -14.33
C GLY A 73 15.26 7.59 -14.56
N GLU A 74 14.19 6.97 -15.06
CA GLU A 74 12.89 7.61 -15.26
C GLU A 74 11.91 7.51 -14.09
N PRO A 75 12.06 6.60 -13.08
CA PRO A 75 11.06 6.47 -12.02
C PRO A 75 10.79 7.79 -11.33
N LYS A 76 9.51 8.09 -11.17
CA LYS A 76 9.03 9.28 -10.46
C LYS A 76 8.61 8.88 -9.06
N GLY A 77 8.78 9.79 -8.13
CA GLY A 77 8.48 9.55 -6.73
C GLY A 77 7.74 10.71 -6.08
N THR A 78 7.69 10.65 -4.76
CA THR A 78 7.12 11.71 -3.93
C THR A 78 8.24 12.32 -3.10
N PRO A 79 8.32 13.66 -2.99
CA PRO A 79 9.24 14.32 -2.07
C PRO A 79 9.01 13.87 -0.63
N TRP A 80 9.99 14.08 0.22
CA TRP A 80 9.86 13.83 1.66
C TRP A 80 8.63 14.54 2.21
N HIS A 81 7.77 13.79 2.93
CA HIS A 81 6.57 14.31 3.53
C HIS A 81 6.29 13.56 4.86
N PRO A 82 5.68 14.22 5.86
CA PRO A 82 5.41 13.58 7.13
C PRO A 82 4.19 12.67 7.07
N HIS A 83 4.25 11.58 7.86
CA HIS A 83 3.10 10.76 8.22
C HIS A 83 2.93 10.78 9.74
N ARG A 84 1.76 11.12 10.23
CA ARG A 84 1.46 11.17 11.67
C ARG A 84 0.12 10.51 11.97
N GLY A 85 0.11 9.72 13.05
CA GLY A 85 -1.12 9.15 13.60
C GLY A 85 -1.71 7.97 12.83
N PHE A 86 -0.99 7.43 11.85
CA PHE A 86 -1.40 6.25 11.11
C PHE A 86 -0.19 5.44 10.65
N GLU A 87 -0.45 4.18 10.32
CA GLU A 87 0.53 3.28 9.72
C GLU A 87 0.26 3.16 8.22
N THR A 88 1.32 2.94 7.46
CA THR A 88 1.23 2.64 6.03
C THR A 88 1.61 1.19 5.77
N VAL A 89 0.84 0.53 4.94
CA VAL A 89 1.11 -0.84 4.47
C VAL A 89 1.23 -0.82 2.97
N THR A 90 2.33 -1.36 2.46
CA THR A 90 2.52 -1.55 1.02
C THR A 90 2.28 -3.01 0.68
N TYR A 91 1.37 -3.27 -0.25
CA TYR A 91 1.11 -4.58 -0.81
C TYR A 91 1.64 -4.62 -2.23
N MET A 92 2.72 -5.36 -2.46
CA MET A 92 3.35 -5.49 -3.78
C MET A 92 2.70 -6.61 -4.57
N LEU A 93 2.18 -6.29 -5.75
CA LEU A 93 1.73 -7.30 -6.71
C LEU A 93 2.84 -7.69 -7.67
N ASP A 94 3.59 -6.69 -8.15
CA ASP A 94 4.70 -6.86 -9.08
C ASP A 94 5.61 -5.63 -9.04
N GLY A 95 6.82 -5.77 -9.56
CA GLY A 95 7.77 -4.67 -9.72
C GLY A 95 8.63 -4.38 -8.49
N ILE A 96 9.28 -3.23 -8.52
CA ILE A 96 10.20 -2.76 -7.48
C ILE A 96 9.74 -1.40 -6.96
N PHE A 97 9.58 -1.29 -5.66
CA PHE A 97 9.24 -0.05 -4.98
C PHE A 97 10.29 0.30 -3.94
N ARG A 98 10.88 1.49 -4.04
CA ARG A 98 11.84 1.98 -3.06
C ARG A 98 11.15 2.96 -2.11
N HIS A 99 11.15 2.64 -0.85
CA HIS A 99 10.61 3.47 0.22
C HIS A 99 11.71 3.79 1.25
N PRO A 100 12.52 4.84 1.04
CA PRO A 100 13.54 5.21 1.99
C PRO A 100 12.92 5.65 3.31
N ARG A 101 13.44 5.15 4.41
CA ARG A 101 13.06 5.58 5.76
C ARG A 101 13.92 6.74 6.20
N THR A 102 13.37 7.64 7.01
CA THR A 102 14.18 8.60 7.75
C THR A 102 15.18 7.80 8.62
N PRO A 103 16.47 8.09 8.58
CA PRO A 103 17.40 7.49 9.52
C PRO A 103 16.90 7.80 10.93
N THR A 104 16.63 6.79 11.72
CA THR A 104 16.43 6.97 13.16
C THR A 104 17.71 7.57 13.67
N ALA A 105 17.64 8.76 14.27
CA ALA A 105 18.77 9.30 15.01
C ALA A 105 19.20 8.22 15.99
N ALA A 106 20.43 7.74 15.85
CA ALA A 106 21.00 6.83 16.82
C ALA A 106 20.86 7.51 18.17
N ALA A 107 20.19 6.85 19.12
CA ALA A 107 20.17 7.30 20.49
C ALA A 107 21.61 7.28 20.96
N GLY A 108 22.18 8.49 21.16
CA GLY A 108 23.47 8.70 21.80
C GLY A 108 23.35 8.48 23.29
#